data_9127258c1b8358879256169e2b607cd5
#
_entry.id   9127258c1b8358879256169e2b607cd5
#
_cell.length_a   1.000
_cell.length_b   1.000
_cell.length_c   1.000
_cell.angle_alpha   90.00
_cell.angle_beta   90.00
_cell.angle_gamma   90.00
#
_symmetry.space_group_name_H-M   'P 1'
#
loop_
_entity.id
_entity.type
_entity.pdbx_description
1 polymer ?
#
loop_
_entity_poly.entity_id
_entity_poly.type
_entity_poly.pdbx_seq_one_letter_code
_entity_poly.pdbx_strand_id
1 'polypeptide(L)'
;HNPRQCHTTKNWSRYLSLYQLGYGTSRGIGYRDSSQDLMGVMSHMPEEALELAKNLLSVQRPEGNAMHQYAPLALAEDNGNEANAGDSREKKGVLDEKGQPAYADWYGDDHLWIVLTVANYLKETGKLELLKEEIPFYEAGKKRAQREKGSVLEHLKRSLAFTHSHMGKHGLPLLGFADWNDCMHLPLGAESN
;
A
#
# COMPACT_ATOMS: atom_id res chain seq x y z
N HIS A 1 -4.64 6.40 -19.49
CA HIS A 1 -6.03 6.44 -18.99
C HIS A 1 -6.78 7.62 -19.60
N ASN A 2 -8.09 7.44 -19.89
CA ASN A 2 -8.94 8.50 -20.39
C ASN A 2 -9.48 9.31 -19.19
N PRO A 3 -9.16 10.61 -19.04
CA PRO A 3 -9.59 11.41 -17.89
C PRO A 3 -11.11 11.42 -17.69
N ARG A 4 -11.90 11.39 -18.77
CA ARG A 4 -13.37 11.35 -18.68
C ARG A 4 -13.84 10.04 -18.07
N GLN A 5 -13.24 8.92 -18.44
CA GLN A 5 -13.57 7.62 -17.87
C GLN A 5 -13.20 7.54 -16.39
N CYS A 6 -12.04 8.04 -16.03
CA CYS A 6 -11.61 8.15 -14.63
C CYS A 6 -12.57 9.00 -13.80
N HIS A 7 -12.99 10.16 -14.32
CA HIS A 7 -13.95 11.03 -13.63
C HIS A 7 -15.33 10.36 -13.43
N THR A 8 -15.83 9.67 -14.45
CA THR A 8 -17.15 9.02 -14.38
C THR A 8 -17.17 7.84 -13.41
N THR A 9 -16.11 7.05 -13.36
CA THR A 9 -16.05 5.84 -12.54
C THR A 9 -15.39 6.06 -11.18
N LYS A 10 -14.64 7.15 -11.00
CA LYS A 10 -13.75 7.41 -9.86
C LYS A 10 -12.84 6.21 -9.53
N ASN A 11 -12.52 5.44 -10.54
CA ASN A 11 -11.81 4.18 -10.41
C ASN A 11 -10.61 4.17 -11.35
N TRP A 12 -9.47 4.49 -10.80
CA TRP A 12 -8.22 4.65 -11.55
C TRP A 12 -7.27 3.47 -11.38
N SER A 13 -7.62 2.57 -10.50
CA SER A 13 -6.84 1.37 -10.25
C SER A 13 -7.02 0.38 -11.40
N ARG A 14 -5.97 -0.32 -11.77
CA ARG A 14 -5.99 -1.47 -12.68
C ARG A 14 -6.94 -2.59 -12.24
N TYR A 15 -7.52 -2.44 -11.07
CA TYR A 15 -8.58 -3.30 -10.54
C TYR A 15 -9.72 -3.53 -11.54
N LEU A 16 -10.05 -2.56 -12.39
CA LEU A 16 -11.03 -2.69 -13.46
C LEU A 16 -10.41 -3.12 -14.81
N SER A 17 -9.15 -3.45 -14.88
CA SER A 17 -8.61 -4.04 -16.09
C SER A 17 -9.28 -5.40 -16.34
N LEU A 18 -9.55 -5.71 -17.61
CA LEU A 18 -10.07 -7.03 -18.00
C LEU A 18 -9.23 -8.20 -17.48
N TYR A 19 -7.96 -7.95 -17.27
CA TYR A 19 -7.01 -8.92 -16.70
C TYR A 19 -7.32 -9.27 -15.25
N GLN A 20 -7.83 -8.32 -14.46
CA GLN A 20 -8.12 -8.50 -13.05
C GLN A 20 -9.57 -8.89 -12.78
N LEU A 21 -10.49 -8.61 -13.70
CA LEU A 21 -11.89 -9.04 -13.61
C LEU A 21 -12.06 -10.56 -13.58
N GLY A 22 -11.11 -11.32 -14.13
CA GLY A 22 -11.13 -12.78 -14.12
C GLY A 22 -11.03 -13.41 -12.73
N TYR A 23 -10.60 -12.66 -11.71
CA TYR A 23 -10.48 -13.14 -10.33
C TYR A 23 -11.64 -12.71 -9.42
N GLY A 24 -12.61 -11.97 -9.94
CA GLY A 24 -13.82 -11.57 -9.23
C GLY A 24 -13.56 -10.55 -8.09
N THR A 25 -14.60 -10.35 -7.29
CA THR A 25 -14.59 -9.39 -6.17
C THR A 25 -13.75 -9.82 -4.96
N SER A 26 -13.17 -11.01 -4.99
CA SER A 26 -12.32 -11.53 -3.91
C SER A 26 -10.92 -10.92 -3.89
N ARG A 27 -10.50 -10.28 -4.99
CA ARG A 27 -9.21 -9.61 -5.08
C ARG A 27 -9.34 -8.17 -4.61
N GLY A 28 -8.49 -7.76 -3.69
CA GLY A 28 -8.44 -6.36 -3.24
C GLY A 28 -7.89 -5.40 -4.28
N ILE A 29 -7.89 -4.12 -3.95
CA ILE A 29 -7.20 -3.07 -4.70
C ILE A 29 -5.71 -3.14 -4.38
N GLY A 30 -4.86 -3.19 -5.40
CA GLY A 30 -3.41 -3.18 -5.24
C GLY A 30 -2.91 -1.82 -4.77
N TYR A 31 -2.10 -1.81 -3.74
CA TYR A 31 -1.53 -0.59 -3.17
C TYR A 31 -0.58 0.11 -4.15
N ARG A 32 0.37 -0.64 -4.70
CA ARG A 32 1.32 -0.20 -5.72
C ARG A 32 0.61 0.30 -6.98
N ASP A 33 -0.30 -0.53 -7.50
CA ASP A 33 -1.04 -0.21 -8.72
C ASP A 33 -1.82 1.10 -8.58
N SER A 34 -2.52 1.27 -7.47
CA SER A 34 -3.26 2.50 -7.19
C SER A 34 -2.34 3.71 -7.06
N SER A 35 -1.21 3.57 -6.39
CA SER A 35 -0.21 4.64 -6.27
C SER A 35 0.33 5.09 -7.64
N GLN A 36 0.64 4.13 -8.52
CA GLN A 36 1.10 4.41 -9.89
C GLN A 36 0.02 5.08 -10.73
N ASP A 37 -1.22 4.59 -10.66
CA ASP A 37 -2.33 5.15 -11.40
C ASP A 37 -2.64 6.59 -10.95
N LEU A 38 -2.52 6.87 -9.63
CA LEU A 38 -2.66 8.24 -9.10
C LEU A 38 -1.64 9.20 -9.70
N MET A 39 -0.39 8.80 -9.81
CA MET A 39 0.63 9.65 -10.43
C MET A 39 0.30 9.99 -11.88
N GLY A 40 -0.36 9.08 -12.60
CA GLY A 40 -0.78 9.28 -13.99
C GLY A 40 -1.96 10.22 -14.18
N VAL A 41 -2.80 10.43 -13.16
CA VAL A 41 -4.02 11.28 -13.26
C VAL A 41 -3.93 12.57 -12.46
N MET A 42 -2.94 12.73 -11.63
CA MET A 42 -2.80 13.80 -10.64
C MET A 42 -2.85 15.21 -11.22
N SER A 43 -2.22 15.44 -12.38
CA SER A 43 -2.25 16.73 -13.08
C SER A 43 -3.63 17.12 -13.63
N HIS A 44 -4.53 16.16 -13.76
CA HIS A 44 -5.87 16.37 -14.32
C HIS A 44 -6.96 16.40 -13.25
N MET A 45 -6.74 15.70 -12.14
CA MET A 45 -7.74 15.48 -11.09
C MET A 45 -7.06 15.44 -9.72
N PRO A 46 -6.42 16.53 -9.30
CA PRO A 46 -5.60 16.53 -8.09
C PRO A 46 -6.39 16.32 -6.79
N GLU A 47 -7.63 16.80 -6.71
CA GLU A 47 -8.47 16.66 -5.52
C GLU A 47 -8.89 15.20 -5.32
N GLU A 48 -9.36 14.55 -6.36
CA GLU A 48 -9.75 13.13 -6.32
C GLU A 48 -8.54 12.23 -6.12
N ALA A 49 -7.41 12.57 -6.74
CA ALA A 49 -6.15 11.86 -6.53
C ALA A 49 -5.70 11.96 -5.06
N LEU A 50 -5.85 13.13 -4.44
CA LEU A 50 -5.55 13.31 -3.03
C LEU A 50 -6.45 12.45 -2.12
N GLU A 51 -7.76 12.41 -2.39
CA GLU A 51 -8.69 11.60 -1.61
C GLU A 51 -8.27 10.12 -1.61
N LEU A 52 -7.93 9.59 -2.79
CA LEU A 52 -7.46 8.20 -2.88
C LEU A 52 -6.06 8.01 -2.25
N ALA A 53 -5.17 8.97 -2.36
CA ALA A 53 -3.87 8.93 -1.69
C ALA A 53 -4.02 8.86 -0.16
N LYS A 54 -4.97 9.60 0.42
CA LYS A 54 -5.31 9.52 1.85
C LYS A 54 -5.86 8.14 2.24
N ASN A 55 -6.64 7.52 1.37
CA ASN A 55 -7.10 6.14 1.58
C ASN A 55 -5.91 5.16 1.58
N LEU A 56 -4.96 5.31 0.66
CA LEU A 56 -3.74 4.49 0.65
C LEU A 56 -2.91 4.69 1.93
N LEU A 57 -2.72 5.93 2.39
CA LEU A 57 -2.05 6.20 3.66
C LEU A 57 -2.75 5.50 4.83
N SER A 58 -4.09 5.44 4.83
CA SER A 58 -4.86 4.80 5.91
C SER A 58 -4.77 3.27 5.94
N VAL A 59 -4.18 2.63 4.94
CA VAL A 59 -3.88 1.19 4.91
C VAL A 59 -2.40 0.88 5.14
N GLN A 60 -1.59 1.89 5.38
CA GLN A 60 -0.23 1.73 5.86
C GLN A 60 -0.23 1.30 7.34
N ARG A 61 0.63 0.35 7.69
CA ARG A 61 0.79 -0.12 9.08
C ARG A 61 1.68 0.82 9.89
N PRO A 62 1.56 0.83 11.24
CA PRO A 62 2.41 1.68 12.11
C PRO A 62 3.91 1.46 11.93
N GLU A 63 4.32 0.25 11.54
CA GLU A 63 5.70 -0.12 11.28
C GLU A 63 6.28 0.56 10.03
N GLY A 64 5.41 1.05 9.15
CA GLY A 64 5.77 1.77 7.93
C GLY A 64 5.58 1.00 6.63
N ASN A 65 5.39 -0.33 6.70
CA ASN A 65 5.00 -1.11 5.51
C ASN A 65 3.53 -0.88 5.17
N ALA A 66 3.11 -1.35 4.00
CA ALA A 66 1.74 -1.23 3.53
C ALA A 66 1.14 -2.60 3.20
N MET A 67 -0.18 -2.68 3.18
CA MET A 67 -0.86 -3.86 2.65
C MET A 67 -0.67 -3.92 1.13
N HIS A 68 -0.27 -5.07 0.62
CA HIS A 68 -0.16 -5.28 -0.83
C HIS A 68 -1.50 -5.08 -1.55
N GLN A 69 -2.55 -5.59 -0.95
CA GLN A 69 -3.93 -5.43 -1.43
C GLN A 69 -4.88 -5.12 -0.28
N TYR A 70 -5.89 -4.31 -0.53
CA TYR A 70 -6.90 -3.95 0.47
C TYR A 70 -8.31 -3.89 -0.13
N ALA A 71 -9.34 -4.09 0.69
CA ALA A 71 -10.73 -3.95 0.29
C ALA A 71 -11.28 -2.61 0.79
N PRO A 72 -11.68 -1.69 -0.11
CA PRO A 72 -12.13 -0.35 0.27
C PRO A 72 -13.35 -0.34 1.19
N LEU A 73 -14.29 -1.24 0.98
CA LEU A 73 -15.51 -1.33 1.80
C LEU A 73 -15.20 -1.64 3.27
N ALA A 74 -14.20 -2.42 3.52
CA ALA A 74 -13.81 -2.75 4.89
C ALA A 74 -13.07 -1.61 5.59
N LEU A 75 -12.48 -0.70 4.85
CA LEU A 75 -11.96 0.55 5.41
C LEU A 75 -13.10 1.51 5.76
N ALA A 76 -14.19 1.49 4.98
CA ALA A 76 -15.36 2.35 5.18
C ALA A 76 -16.23 1.90 6.36
N GLU A 77 -16.34 0.58 6.58
CA GLU A 77 -17.28 0.03 7.57
C GLU A 77 -16.79 0.12 9.02
N ASP A 78 -15.61 0.59 9.31
CA ASP A 78 -15.08 0.79 10.66
C ASP A 78 -15.35 -0.38 11.65
N ASN A 79 -15.58 -1.59 11.11
CA ASN A 79 -16.02 -2.75 11.87
C ASN A 79 -14.86 -3.60 12.41
N GLY A 80 -13.62 -3.18 12.18
CA GLY A 80 -12.44 -3.88 12.66
C GLY A 80 -12.20 -5.26 12.05
N ASN A 81 -13.08 -5.70 11.14
CA ASN A 81 -12.83 -6.90 10.39
C ASN A 81 -11.68 -6.65 9.44
N GLU A 82 -10.71 -7.53 9.49
CA GLU A 82 -9.70 -7.64 8.46
C GLU A 82 -10.44 -7.87 7.15
N ALA A 83 -10.63 -6.80 6.43
CA ALA A 83 -10.95 -6.98 5.05
C ALA A 83 -9.77 -7.71 4.48
N ASN A 84 -9.97 -8.92 4.15
CA ASN A 84 -9.10 -9.78 3.41
C ASN A 84 -8.09 -9.00 2.56
N ALA A 85 -7.22 -8.27 3.24
CA ALA A 85 -6.08 -7.66 2.62
C ALA A 85 -5.28 -8.83 2.10
N GLY A 86 -5.25 -8.97 0.81
CA GLY A 86 -4.70 -10.16 0.16
C GLY A 86 -3.19 -10.20 0.20
N ASP A 87 -2.61 -9.87 1.34
CA ASP A 87 -1.20 -10.03 1.56
C ASP A 87 -0.86 -11.50 1.47
N SER A 88 -0.21 -11.88 0.40
CA SER A 88 0.41 -13.21 0.22
C SER A 88 -0.46 -14.39 0.65
N ARG A 89 -1.76 -14.36 0.34
CA ARG A 89 -2.75 -15.36 0.77
C ARG A 89 -2.32 -16.80 0.55
N GLU A 90 -1.65 -17.06 -0.56
CA GLU A 90 -1.23 -18.40 -0.94
C GLU A 90 -0.15 -18.96 -0.01
N LYS A 91 0.56 -18.08 0.69
CA LYS A 91 1.68 -18.46 1.55
C LYS A 91 1.57 -17.96 2.99
N LYS A 92 0.48 -17.25 3.32
CA LYS A 92 0.17 -16.85 4.70
C LYS A 92 -0.05 -18.12 5.54
N GLY A 93 0.74 -18.24 6.60
CA GLY A 93 0.68 -19.42 7.48
C GLY A 93 1.54 -20.60 7.06
N VAL A 94 2.30 -20.50 5.96
CA VAL A 94 3.35 -21.48 5.67
C VAL A 94 4.47 -21.31 6.69
N LEU A 95 4.77 -22.39 7.39
CA LEU A 95 5.85 -22.43 8.38
C LEU A 95 7.07 -23.14 7.80
N ASP A 96 8.25 -22.72 8.24
CA ASP A 96 9.50 -23.41 7.98
C ASP A 96 9.64 -24.70 8.83
N GLU A 97 10.75 -25.41 8.67
CA GLU A 97 11.03 -26.63 9.43
C GLU A 97 11.12 -26.40 10.95
N LYS A 98 11.27 -25.16 11.40
CA LYS A 98 11.34 -24.77 12.81
C LYS A 98 10.00 -24.23 13.35
N GLY A 99 8.93 -24.27 12.55
CA GLY A 99 7.61 -23.77 12.91
C GLY A 99 7.51 -22.24 12.94
N GLN A 100 8.44 -21.52 12.27
CA GLN A 100 8.40 -20.07 12.11
C GLN A 100 7.78 -19.71 10.75
N PRO A 101 7.23 -18.49 10.58
CA PRO A 101 6.76 -18.05 9.26
C PRO A 101 7.85 -18.21 8.20
N ALA A 102 7.54 -18.92 7.13
CA ALA A 102 8.50 -19.19 6.05
C ALA A 102 8.68 -17.97 5.12
N TYR A 103 7.72 -17.06 5.10
CA TYR A 103 7.69 -15.90 4.21
C TYR A 103 7.36 -14.63 4.99
N ALA A 104 7.88 -13.49 4.51
CA ALA A 104 7.49 -12.18 5.01
C ALA A 104 6.03 -11.88 4.66
N ASP A 105 5.36 -11.07 5.47
CA ASP A 105 4.00 -10.59 5.26
C ASP A 105 3.96 -9.19 4.63
N TRP A 106 5.05 -8.75 4.02
CA TRP A 106 5.23 -7.46 3.38
C TRP A 106 5.98 -7.59 2.06
N TYR A 107 5.76 -6.62 1.18
CA TYR A 107 6.44 -6.47 -0.11
C TYR A 107 7.49 -5.37 -0.01
N GLY A 108 8.62 -5.54 -0.69
CA GLY A 108 9.78 -4.66 -0.55
C GLY A 108 9.56 -3.23 -1.06
N ASP A 109 8.62 -3.04 -1.96
CA ASP A 109 8.43 -1.76 -2.65
C ASP A 109 7.07 -1.08 -2.40
N ASP A 110 6.03 -1.80 -1.98
CA ASP A 110 4.67 -1.25 -1.86
C ASP A 110 4.63 0.08 -1.10
N HIS A 111 5.21 0.11 0.08
CA HIS A 111 5.21 1.28 0.96
C HIS A 111 6.03 2.47 0.44
N LEU A 112 6.89 2.27 -0.55
CA LEU A 112 7.68 3.34 -1.16
C LEU A 112 6.88 4.11 -2.22
N TRP A 113 5.88 3.48 -2.84
CA TRP A 113 5.08 4.11 -3.88
C TRP A 113 4.26 5.29 -3.38
N ILE A 114 3.78 5.25 -2.14
CA ILE A 114 3.04 6.38 -1.55
C ILE A 114 3.94 7.61 -1.34
N VAL A 115 5.23 7.40 -1.09
CA VAL A 115 6.20 8.51 -0.98
C VAL A 115 6.30 9.24 -2.31
N LEU A 116 6.39 8.51 -3.42
CA LEU A 116 6.40 9.08 -4.76
C LEU A 116 5.08 9.77 -5.11
N THR A 117 3.96 9.15 -4.75
CA THR A 117 2.63 9.70 -5.00
C THR A 117 2.43 11.04 -4.29
N VAL A 118 2.73 11.11 -2.99
CA VAL A 118 2.61 12.35 -2.23
C VAL A 118 3.61 13.41 -2.74
N ALA A 119 4.85 13.02 -3.05
CA ALA A 119 5.83 13.95 -3.61
C ALA A 119 5.35 14.55 -4.95
N ASN A 120 4.73 13.73 -5.80
CA ASN A 120 4.13 14.20 -7.05
C ASN A 120 2.98 15.18 -6.81
N TYR A 121 2.10 14.89 -5.85
CA TYR A 121 1.02 15.80 -5.49
C TYR A 121 1.54 17.15 -5.01
N LEU A 122 2.56 17.15 -4.17
CA LEU A 122 3.17 18.39 -3.67
C LEU A 122 3.85 19.19 -4.79
N LYS A 123 4.50 18.52 -5.73
CA LYS A 123 5.11 19.17 -6.90
C LYS A 123 4.06 19.80 -7.83
N GLU A 124 2.93 19.11 -8.02
CA GLU A 124 1.86 19.57 -8.90
C GLU A 124 1.08 20.74 -8.30
N THR A 125 0.81 20.69 -6.99
CA THR A 125 -0.13 21.61 -6.35
C THR A 125 0.52 22.67 -5.46
N GLY A 126 1.72 22.44 -4.97
CA GLY A 126 2.39 23.27 -3.97
C GLY A 126 1.76 23.24 -2.57
N LYS A 127 0.76 22.38 -2.33
CA LYS A 127 -0.03 22.35 -1.08
C LYS A 127 0.71 21.63 0.04
N LEU A 128 1.71 22.27 0.64
CA LEU A 128 2.55 21.68 1.70
C LEU A 128 1.77 21.41 3.00
N GLU A 129 0.60 22.02 3.19
CA GLU A 129 -0.26 21.79 4.36
C GLU A 129 -0.67 20.33 4.50
N LEU A 130 -0.75 19.61 3.39
CA LEU A 130 -1.02 18.17 3.37
C LEU A 130 -0.10 17.40 4.31
N LEU A 131 1.16 17.78 4.39
CA LEU A 131 2.15 17.08 5.23
C LEU A 131 1.81 17.08 6.73
N LYS A 132 0.94 17.98 7.17
CA LYS A 132 0.50 18.13 8.56
C LYS A 132 -0.82 17.42 8.84
N GLU A 133 -1.55 17.00 7.82
CA GLU A 133 -2.82 16.30 8.02
C GLU A 133 -2.61 14.97 8.75
N GLU A 134 -3.45 14.68 9.73
CA GLU A 134 -3.40 13.45 10.50
C GLU A 134 -4.25 12.36 9.84
N ILE A 135 -3.64 11.21 9.59
CA ILE A 135 -4.29 10.04 9.01
C ILE A 135 -4.04 8.84 9.94
N PRO A 136 -5.06 8.00 10.19
CA PRO A 136 -4.89 6.80 10.99
C PRO A 136 -4.06 5.76 10.23
N PHE A 137 -3.16 5.09 10.92
CA PHE A 137 -2.52 3.88 10.44
C PHE A 137 -3.50 2.71 10.47
N TYR A 138 -3.24 1.68 9.66
CA TYR A 138 -4.01 0.45 9.72
C TYR A 138 -3.49 -0.45 10.86
N GLU A 139 -4.36 -0.81 11.75
CA GLU A 139 -4.12 -1.77 12.81
C GLU A 139 -5.23 -2.82 12.79
N ALA A 140 -4.85 -4.09 12.56
CA ALA A 140 -5.81 -5.20 12.53
C ALA A 140 -6.60 -5.31 13.84
N GLY A 141 -7.90 -5.55 13.74
CA GLY A 141 -8.78 -5.70 14.91
C GLY A 141 -9.16 -4.39 15.62
N LYS A 142 -8.60 -3.25 15.22
CA LYS A 142 -8.97 -1.95 15.79
C LYS A 142 -9.93 -1.18 14.88
N LYS A 143 -10.97 -0.59 15.47
CA LYS A 143 -11.79 0.38 14.77
C LYS A 143 -10.97 1.62 14.40
N ARG A 144 -11.31 2.28 13.31
CA ARG A 144 -10.58 3.46 12.80
C ARG A 144 -10.35 4.55 13.87
N ALA A 145 -11.35 4.80 14.72
CA ALA A 145 -11.26 5.78 15.79
C ALA A 145 -10.24 5.41 16.91
N GLN A 146 -9.86 4.15 17.00
CA GLN A 146 -8.94 3.62 18.03
C GLN A 146 -7.52 3.42 17.50
N ARG A 147 -7.31 3.65 16.20
CA ARG A 147 -6.02 3.45 15.55
C ARG A 147 -5.09 4.62 15.85
N GLU A 148 -3.80 4.33 15.90
CA GLU A 148 -2.76 5.35 15.95
C GLU A 148 -2.91 6.31 14.76
N LYS A 149 -2.71 7.60 15.00
CA LYS A 149 -2.70 8.62 13.95
C LYS A 149 -1.31 9.21 13.83
N GLY A 150 -0.93 9.49 12.62
CA GLY A 150 0.28 10.24 12.30
C GLY A 150 0.02 11.28 11.23
N SER A 151 0.86 12.29 11.19
CA SER A 151 0.82 13.22 10.05
C SER A 151 1.22 12.51 8.76
N VAL A 152 0.79 13.03 7.61
CA VAL A 152 1.24 12.51 6.31
C VAL A 152 2.77 12.44 6.26
N LEU A 153 3.47 13.47 6.77
CA LEU A 153 4.93 13.44 6.84
C LEU A 153 5.45 12.26 7.68
N GLU A 154 4.78 11.93 8.78
CA GLU A 154 5.14 10.79 9.62
C GLU A 154 4.95 9.47 8.87
N HIS A 155 3.86 9.31 8.13
CA HIS A 155 3.64 8.16 7.25
C HIS A 155 4.79 7.96 6.27
N LEU A 156 5.21 9.04 5.59
CA LEU A 156 6.32 8.98 4.62
C LEU A 156 7.65 8.62 5.30
N LYS A 157 7.93 9.21 6.47
CA LYS A 157 9.14 8.88 7.24
C LYS A 157 9.16 7.43 7.68
N ARG A 158 8.04 6.88 8.14
CA ARG A 158 7.94 5.47 8.54
C ARG A 158 8.13 4.53 7.35
N SER A 159 7.60 4.86 6.17
CA SER A 159 7.89 4.08 4.94
C SER A 159 9.39 3.98 4.68
N LEU A 160 10.10 5.09 4.70
CA LEU A 160 11.54 5.10 4.47
C LEU A 160 12.33 4.40 5.59
N ALA A 161 11.91 4.60 6.84
CA ALA A 161 12.53 3.96 8.00
C ALA A 161 12.34 2.44 7.96
N PHE A 162 11.17 1.96 7.52
CA PHE A 162 10.92 0.54 7.34
C PHE A 162 11.91 -0.09 6.35
N THR A 163 12.07 0.51 5.17
CA THR A 163 13.07 0.05 4.20
C THR A 163 14.48 0.07 4.80
N HIS A 164 14.84 1.15 5.50
CA HIS A 164 16.17 1.27 6.11
C HIS A 164 16.43 0.22 7.19
N SER A 165 15.40 -0.18 7.95
CA SER A 165 15.52 -1.24 8.96
C SER A 165 15.55 -2.66 8.37
N HIS A 166 15.23 -2.81 7.09
CA HIS A 166 15.21 -4.07 6.36
C HIS A 166 16.25 -4.07 5.23
N MET A 167 17.49 -3.78 5.60
CA MET A 167 18.63 -3.82 4.68
C MET A 167 19.36 -5.16 4.81
N GLY A 168 19.74 -5.74 3.67
CA GLY A 168 20.57 -6.93 3.63
C GLY A 168 22.05 -6.61 3.90
N LYS A 169 22.87 -7.65 3.99
CA LYS A 169 24.32 -7.56 4.28
C LYS A 169 25.13 -6.75 3.25
N HIS A 170 24.60 -6.59 2.06
CA HIS A 170 25.21 -5.79 1.00
C HIS A 170 24.77 -4.32 0.98
N GLY A 171 23.98 -3.90 1.97
CA GLY A 171 23.45 -2.53 2.04
C GLY A 171 22.34 -2.24 1.02
N LEU A 172 21.69 -3.28 0.50
CA LEU A 172 20.52 -3.17 -0.37
C LEU A 172 19.25 -3.54 0.40
N PRO A 173 18.09 -2.93 0.07
CA PRO A 173 16.82 -3.30 0.67
C PRO A 173 16.47 -4.77 0.42
N LEU A 174 15.88 -5.41 1.42
CA LEU A 174 15.32 -6.75 1.27
C LEU A 174 14.01 -6.68 0.48
N LEU A 175 13.75 -7.70 -0.36
CA LEU A 175 12.50 -7.82 -1.13
C LEU A 175 11.29 -8.16 -0.27
N GLY A 176 11.49 -8.71 0.92
CA GLY A 176 10.40 -9.29 1.67
C GLY A 176 9.81 -10.51 0.97
N PHE A 177 8.47 -10.57 0.84
CA PHE A 177 7.82 -11.65 0.10
C PHE A 177 8.09 -11.55 -1.41
N ALA A 178 8.00 -10.36 -1.95
CA ALA A 178 8.29 -10.02 -3.34
C ALA A 178 8.47 -8.50 -3.47
N ASP A 179 8.75 -8.02 -4.67
CA ASP A 179 8.77 -6.61 -5.03
C ASP A 179 7.78 -6.34 -6.18
N TRP A 180 8.11 -5.42 -7.05
CA TRP A 180 7.34 -5.13 -8.28
C TRP A 180 7.14 -6.38 -9.16
N ASN A 181 8.03 -7.34 -9.09
CA ASN A 181 7.85 -8.66 -9.70
C ASN A 181 7.17 -9.61 -8.71
N ASP A 182 5.85 -9.62 -8.69
CA ASP A 182 5.02 -10.44 -7.79
C ASP A 182 5.27 -11.96 -7.91
N CYS A 183 6.02 -12.39 -8.92
CA CYS A 183 6.34 -13.82 -9.12
C CYS A 183 7.59 -14.26 -8.36
N MET A 184 8.38 -13.36 -7.82
CA MET A 184 9.61 -13.67 -7.09
C MET A 184 9.33 -13.83 -5.59
N HIS A 185 8.80 -14.97 -5.21
CA HIS A 185 8.53 -15.27 -3.80
C HIS A 185 9.78 -15.80 -3.12
N LEU A 186 10.40 -14.99 -2.28
CA LEU A 186 11.58 -15.39 -1.52
C LEU A 186 11.21 -15.84 -0.10
N PRO A 187 11.81 -16.95 0.40
CA PRO A 187 11.62 -17.36 1.78
C PRO A 187 12.22 -16.32 2.74
N LEU A 188 11.68 -16.27 3.95
CA LEU A 188 12.17 -15.38 5.00
C LEU A 188 13.65 -15.67 5.27
N GLY A 189 14.47 -14.63 5.31
CA GLY A 189 15.92 -14.75 5.47
C GLY A 189 16.69 -14.91 4.17
N ALA A 190 16.04 -15.09 3.03
CA ALA A 190 16.72 -14.93 1.75
C ALA A 190 17.04 -13.44 1.55
N GLU A 191 18.30 -13.15 1.29
CA GLU A 191 18.72 -11.82 0.94
C GLU A 191 18.61 -11.64 -0.56
N SER A 192 17.79 -10.66 -0.94
CA SER A 192 17.75 -10.20 -2.33
C SER A 192 18.88 -9.19 -2.56
N ASN A 193 19.61 -9.45 -3.55
CA ASN A 193 20.64 -8.53 -4.04
C ASN A 193 20.39 -8.21 -5.50
#